data_d9d490ff3bd341a18812ca0d572a8c98
#
_entry.id   d9d490ff3bd341a18812ca0d572a8c98
#
_cell.length_a   1.000
_cell.length_b   1.000
_cell.length_c   1.000
_cell.angle_alpha   90.00
_cell.angle_beta   90.00
_cell.angle_gamma   90.00
#
_symmetry.space_group_name_H-M   'P 1'
#
loop_
_entity.id
_entity.type
_entity.pdbx_description
1 polymer ?
#
loop_
_entity_poly.entity_id
_entity_poly.type
_entity_poly.pdbx_seq_one_letter_code
_entity_poly.pdbx_strand_id
1 'polypeptide(L)'
;MASRPEHVTEKDLAASLQPVILGADYSAYAYVRAFREAYGARSIIYGSSDVKSISRTRFAEYRVVEGFDEPEVLLATLAALGEELCAAGRVPFLVTCGDFYARIVSQHKSELERWFYTPVVDFDVLDFVTQKENFYRVCEEVGVPYPKTRFLDCSDPSAQADDAGFTYPLVAKPSNSAAYHYAEFPGKKKIFIVETPDELRRIFDELKRSCYDESLIIQEFVPGGDSHMYAIYLYADANSDVVFSVCGHVGLEDHHPGAIGNAVAIVPEPNA
;
A
#
# COMPACT_ATOMS: atom_id res chain seq x y z
N MET A 1 3.04 -3.06 -33.51
CA MET A 1 2.91 -2.55 -32.14
C MET A 1 4.23 -2.73 -31.43
N ALA A 2 4.79 -1.66 -30.84
CA ALA A 2 6.02 -1.73 -30.08
C ALA A 2 5.78 -2.43 -28.73
N SER A 3 6.76 -3.24 -28.29
CA SER A 3 6.73 -3.92 -26.98
C SER A 3 8.05 -3.73 -26.28
N ARG A 4 8.09 -4.00 -24.98
CA ARG A 4 9.35 -3.96 -24.19
C ARG A 4 10.35 -4.98 -24.72
N PRO A 5 11.67 -4.73 -24.60
CA PRO A 5 12.68 -5.73 -24.92
C PRO A 5 12.58 -6.93 -23.98
N GLU A 6 12.81 -8.16 -24.49
CA GLU A 6 12.79 -9.37 -23.66
C GLU A 6 14.04 -9.48 -22.77
N HIS A 7 15.17 -8.98 -23.25
CA HIS A 7 16.42 -8.98 -22.50
C HIS A 7 17.04 -7.59 -22.48
N VAL A 8 17.46 -7.14 -21.29
CA VAL A 8 18.10 -5.84 -21.08
C VAL A 8 19.40 -6.07 -20.33
N THR A 9 20.50 -5.62 -20.88
CA THR A 9 21.79 -5.64 -20.17
C THR A 9 21.86 -4.47 -19.18
N GLU A 10 22.72 -4.57 -18.17
CA GLU A 10 22.94 -3.47 -17.21
C GLU A 10 23.35 -2.16 -17.90
N LYS A 11 24.16 -2.25 -18.96
CA LYS A 11 24.57 -1.08 -19.76
C LYS A 11 23.39 -0.46 -20.51
N ASP A 12 22.51 -1.29 -21.08
CA ASP A 12 21.32 -0.83 -21.78
C ASP A 12 20.32 -0.21 -20.78
N LEU A 13 20.21 -0.80 -19.59
CA LEU A 13 19.38 -0.29 -18.53
C LEU A 13 19.81 1.12 -18.12
N ALA A 14 21.09 1.36 -17.86
CA ALA A 14 21.61 2.67 -17.50
C ALA A 14 21.35 3.74 -18.58
N ALA A 15 21.37 3.35 -19.86
CA ALA A 15 21.18 4.29 -20.98
C ALA A 15 19.71 4.54 -21.34
N SER A 16 18.83 3.54 -21.18
CA SER A 16 17.48 3.54 -21.73
C SER A 16 16.37 3.41 -20.70
N LEU A 17 16.68 3.19 -19.42
CA LEU A 17 15.68 3.07 -18.35
C LEU A 17 14.76 4.30 -18.30
N GLN A 18 13.46 4.06 -18.30
CA GLN A 18 12.46 5.08 -18.10
C GLN A 18 11.54 4.68 -16.94
N PRO A 19 11.82 5.19 -15.73
CA PRO A 19 10.91 4.99 -14.62
C PRO A 19 9.59 5.72 -14.85
N VAL A 20 8.49 5.01 -14.65
CA VAL A 20 7.12 5.53 -14.67
C VAL A 20 6.52 5.24 -13.29
N ILE A 21 6.10 6.28 -12.59
CA ILE A 21 5.66 6.21 -11.19
C ILE A 21 4.20 6.62 -11.12
N LEU A 22 3.36 5.80 -10.52
CA LEU A 22 1.95 6.07 -10.30
C LEU A 22 1.71 6.52 -8.87
N GLY A 23 1.06 7.67 -8.71
CA GLY A 23 0.83 8.34 -7.43
C GLY A 23 1.83 9.46 -7.18
N ALA A 24 1.48 10.36 -6.29
CA ALA A 24 2.22 11.61 -6.06
C ALA A 24 2.39 11.92 -4.56
N ASP A 25 2.72 10.91 -3.78
CA ASP A 25 3.04 11.03 -2.36
C ASP A 25 4.55 11.13 -2.08
N TYR A 26 4.94 11.05 -0.82
CA TYR A 26 6.35 11.06 -0.42
C TYR A 26 7.15 9.87 -0.99
N SER A 27 6.49 8.72 -1.17
CA SER A 27 7.11 7.52 -1.75
C SER A 27 7.49 7.77 -3.21
N ALA A 28 6.65 8.48 -3.98
CA ALA A 28 6.95 8.86 -5.36
C ALA A 28 8.23 9.69 -5.43
N TYR A 29 8.41 10.64 -4.52
CA TYR A 29 9.64 11.44 -4.47
C TYR A 29 10.88 10.62 -4.11
N ALA A 30 10.73 9.66 -3.20
CA ALA A 30 11.82 8.75 -2.83
C ALA A 30 12.26 7.90 -4.03
N TYR A 31 11.32 7.34 -4.80
CA TYR A 31 11.61 6.61 -6.03
C TYR A 31 12.31 7.49 -7.08
N VAL A 32 11.82 8.71 -7.30
CA VAL A 32 12.46 9.67 -8.22
C VAL A 32 13.93 9.90 -7.86
N ARG A 33 14.22 10.09 -6.58
CA ARG A 33 15.59 10.25 -6.10
C ARG A 33 16.42 8.99 -6.32
N ALA A 34 15.90 7.84 -5.95
CA ALA A 34 16.60 6.57 -6.09
C ALA A 34 16.97 6.27 -7.55
N PHE A 35 16.03 6.44 -8.49
CA PHE A 35 16.32 6.26 -9.92
C PHE A 35 17.29 7.30 -10.46
N ARG A 36 17.22 8.53 -9.96
CA ARG A 36 18.17 9.57 -10.34
C ARG A 36 19.57 9.30 -9.83
N GLU A 37 19.70 8.86 -8.59
CA GLU A 37 20.99 8.59 -7.95
C GLU A 37 21.63 7.33 -8.51
N ALA A 38 20.88 6.26 -8.73
CA ALA A 38 21.41 4.98 -9.21
C ALA A 38 21.69 4.96 -10.72
N TYR A 39 20.81 5.56 -11.53
CA TYR A 39 20.83 5.41 -12.99
C TYR A 39 20.94 6.73 -13.75
N GLY A 40 20.96 7.87 -13.08
CA GLY A 40 20.87 9.18 -13.75
C GLY A 40 19.52 9.44 -14.44
N ALA A 41 18.55 8.53 -14.29
CA ALA A 41 17.28 8.58 -15.00
C ALA A 41 16.40 9.74 -14.52
N ARG A 42 15.58 10.28 -15.44
CA ARG A 42 14.51 11.21 -15.13
C ARG A 42 13.18 10.45 -15.19
N SER A 43 12.45 10.45 -14.09
CA SER A 43 11.18 9.72 -13.99
C SER A 43 10.02 10.46 -14.63
N ILE A 44 9.00 9.74 -15.10
CA ILE A 44 7.68 10.27 -15.39
C ILE A 44 6.76 9.89 -14.23
N ILE A 45 6.00 10.84 -13.72
CA ILE A 45 5.04 10.60 -12.62
C ILE A 45 3.65 10.94 -13.13
N TYR A 46 2.68 10.12 -12.78
CA TYR A 46 1.27 10.38 -13.01
C TYR A 46 0.50 10.51 -11.70
N GLY A 47 -0.46 11.45 -11.67
CA GLY A 47 -1.41 11.62 -10.58
C GLY A 47 -2.66 12.34 -11.05
N SER A 48 -3.72 12.32 -10.23
CA SER A 48 -5.01 12.96 -10.53
C SER A 48 -5.08 14.45 -10.18
N SER A 49 -4.11 14.97 -9.40
CA SER A 49 -4.10 16.36 -8.94
C SER A 49 -2.69 16.94 -8.85
N ASP A 50 -2.55 18.26 -8.82
CA ASP A 50 -1.24 18.92 -8.66
C ASP A 50 -0.73 18.82 -7.22
N VAL A 51 0.26 17.99 -7.00
CA VAL A 51 0.96 17.82 -5.72
C VAL A 51 2.27 18.61 -5.76
N LYS A 52 2.30 19.74 -5.09
CA LYS A 52 3.40 20.73 -5.17
C LYS A 52 4.77 20.19 -4.76
N SER A 53 4.84 19.22 -3.86
CA SER A 53 6.10 18.58 -3.46
C SER A 53 6.73 17.77 -4.59
N ILE A 54 5.92 17.29 -5.53
CA ILE A 54 6.34 16.49 -6.68
C ILE A 54 6.45 17.35 -7.95
N SER A 55 5.46 18.21 -8.22
CA SER A 55 5.38 18.95 -9.48
C SER A 55 6.52 19.95 -9.71
N ARG A 56 7.26 20.30 -8.65
CA ARG A 56 8.39 21.24 -8.72
C ARG A 56 9.77 20.58 -8.75
N THR A 57 9.84 19.25 -8.74
CA THR A 57 11.14 18.57 -8.85
C THR A 57 11.69 18.64 -10.27
N ARG A 58 13.00 18.90 -10.40
CA ARG A 58 13.70 18.86 -11.70
C ARG A 58 14.06 17.43 -12.15
N PHE A 59 13.88 16.45 -11.27
CA PHE A 59 14.29 15.06 -11.51
C PHE A 59 13.20 14.20 -12.12
N ALA A 60 11.97 14.75 -12.21
CA ALA A 60 10.86 14.07 -12.83
C ALA A 60 10.08 15.01 -13.74
N GLU A 61 9.27 14.41 -14.61
CA GLU A 61 8.18 15.05 -15.33
C GLU A 61 6.88 14.61 -14.67
N TYR A 62 6.17 15.54 -14.05
CA TYR A 62 4.88 15.25 -13.42
C TYR A 62 3.75 15.58 -14.37
N ARG A 63 2.92 14.60 -14.64
CA ARG A 63 1.76 14.68 -15.53
C ARG A 63 0.48 14.50 -14.70
N VAL A 64 -0.32 15.53 -14.65
CA VAL A 64 -1.66 15.49 -14.05
C VAL A 64 -2.66 15.07 -15.12
N VAL A 65 -3.39 14.01 -14.87
CA VAL A 65 -4.45 13.51 -15.75
C VAL A 65 -5.75 13.51 -14.96
N GLU A 66 -6.76 14.23 -15.47
CA GLU A 66 -8.09 14.21 -14.86
C GLU A 66 -8.70 12.81 -14.92
N GLY A 67 -9.26 12.35 -13.82
CA GLY A 67 -9.80 10.99 -13.71
C GLY A 67 -8.75 9.89 -13.67
N PHE A 68 -7.47 10.19 -13.42
CA PHE A 68 -6.41 9.17 -13.38
C PHE A 68 -6.63 8.07 -12.33
N ASP A 69 -7.45 8.34 -11.33
CA ASP A 69 -7.85 7.34 -10.33
C ASP A 69 -8.96 6.40 -10.85
N GLU A 70 -9.51 6.65 -12.05
CA GLU A 70 -10.42 5.71 -12.72
C GLU A 70 -9.60 4.66 -13.49
N PRO A 71 -9.82 3.36 -13.26
CA PRO A 71 -9.01 2.29 -13.88
C PRO A 71 -8.92 2.38 -15.40
N GLU A 72 -10.01 2.72 -16.07
CA GLU A 72 -10.06 2.83 -17.53
C GLU A 72 -9.17 3.97 -18.05
N VAL A 73 -9.17 5.13 -17.39
CA VAL A 73 -8.34 6.28 -17.74
C VAL A 73 -6.87 5.95 -17.49
N LEU A 74 -6.57 5.32 -16.37
CA LEU A 74 -5.22 4.90 -16.01
C LEU A 74 -4.66 3.93 -17.06
N LEU A 75 -5.38 2.87 -17.37
CA LEU A 75 -4.94 1.85 -18.32
C LEU A 75 -4.75 2.40 -19.72
N ALA A 76 -5.69 3.23 -20.22
CA ALA A 76 -5.56 3.89 -21.53
C ALA A 76 -4.33 4.81 -21.57
N THR A 77 -4.08 5.56 -20.49
CA THR A 77 -2.90 6.44 -20.37
C THR A 77 -1.60 5.65 -20.39
N LEU A 78 -1.55 4.54 -19.65
CA LEU A 78 -0.36 3.68 -19.62
C LEU A 78 -0.11 2.98 -20.93
N ALA A 79 -1.16 2.49 -21.61
CA ALA A 79 -1.02 1.84 -22.92
C ALA A 79 -0.42 2.82 -23.96
N ALA A 80 -0.94 4.03 -24.03
CA ALA A 80 -0.42 5.06 -24.94
C ALA A 80 1.04 5.42 -24.63
N LEU A 81 1.37 5.62 -23.34
CA LEU A 81 2.75 5.89 -22.92
C LEU A 81 3.68 4.71 -23.20
N GLY A 82 3.24 3.50 -22.93
CA GLY A 82 4.02 2.29 -23.17
C GLY A 82 4.40 2.12 -24.63
N GLU A 83 3.46 2.34 -25.54
CA GLU A 83 3.72 2.34 -26.99
C GLU A 83 4.72 3.41 -27.40
N GLU A 84 4.56 4.65 -26.90
CA GLU A 84 5.47 5.76 -27.16
C GLU A 84 6.91 5.43 -26.71
N LEU A 85 7.06 5.00 -25.47
CA LEU A 85 8.38 4.72 -24.88
C LEU A 85 9.09 3.54 -25.55
N CYS A 86 8.37 2.46 -25.83
CA CYS A 86 8.93 1.30 -26.53
C CYS A 86 9.34 1.65 -27.97
N ALA A 87 8.54 2.45 -28.67
CA ALA A 87 8.87 2.93 -30.02
C ALA A 87 10.13 3.85 -30.02
N ALA A 88 10.35 4.57 -28.91
CA ALA A 88 11.54 5.39 -28.70
C ALA A 88 12.77 4.60 -28.20
N GLY A 89 12.68 3.27 -28.12
CA GLY A 89 13.78 2.41 -27.64
C GLY A 89 14.06 2.55 -26.13
N ARG A 90 13.06 3.03 -25.36
CA ARG A 90 13.18 3.11 -23.90
C ARG A 90 12.83 1.76 -23.26
N VAL A 91 13.28 1.57 -22.03
CA VAL A 91 12.94 0.44 -21.15
C VAL A 91 12.01 0.95 -20.05
N PRO A 92 10.69 0.88 -20.26
CA PRO A 92 9.74 1.38 -19.27
C PRO A 92 9.67 0.49 -18.04
N PHE A 93 9.84 1.10 -16.86
CA PHE A 93 9.79 0.43 -15.56
C PHE A 93 8.68 1.08 -14.72
N LEU A 94 7.62 0.32 -14.43
CA LEU A 94 6.42 0.82 -13.77
C LEU A 94 6.48 0.58 -12.28
N VAL A 95 6.34 1.65 -11.49
CA VAL A 95 6.32 1.62 -10.02
C VAL A 95 5.04 2.24 -9.52
N THR A 96 4.45 1.64 -8.52
CA THR A 96 3.22 2.11 -7.88
C THR A 96 3.49 2.70 -6.50
N CYS A 97 2.87 3.82 -6.18
CA CYS A 97 2.83 4.39 -4.84
C CYS A 97 1.41 4.24 -4.29
N GLY A 98 1.29 3.50 -3.18
CA GLY A 98 0.01 3.19 -2.54
C GLY A 98 -0.71 1.97 -3.08
N ASP A 99 -1.55 1.40 -2.23
CA ASP A 99 -2.25 0.13 -2.44
C ASP A 99 -3.21 0.17 -3.63
N PHE A 100 -3.83 1.33 -3.86
CA PHE A 100 -4.78 1.53 -4.94
C PHE A 100 -4.15 1.26 -6.32
N TYR A 101 -3.03 1.92 -6.63
CA TYR A 101 -2.34 1.72 -7.90
C TYR A 101 -1.73 0.33 -8.03
N ALA A 102 -1.18 -0.19 -6.93
CA ALA A 102 -0.62 -1.54 -6.89
C ALA A 102 -1.69 -2.58 -7.25
N ARG A 103 -2.91 -2.42 -6.73
CA ARG A 103 -4.04 -3.31 -7.02
C ARG A 103 -4.42 -3.29 -8.50
N ILE A 104 -4.61 -2.10 -9.09
CA ILE A 104 -4.97 -1.97 -10.52
C ILE A 104 -3.87 -2.55 -11.41
N VAL A 105 -2.61 -2.20 -11.16
CA VAL A 105 -1.48 -2.70 -11.95
C VAL A 105 -1.35 -4.22 -11.84
N SER A 106 -1.57 -4.79 -10.66
CA SER A 106 -1.54 -6.24 -10.46
C SER A 106 -2.70 -6.94 -11.19
N GLN A 107 -3.92 -6.38 -11.15
CA GLN A 107 -5.07 -6.91 -11.92
C GLN A 107 -4.84 -6.94 -13.41
N HIS A 108 -4.15 -5.95 -13.96
CA HIS A 108 -3.89 -5.80 -15.38
C HIS A 108 -2.43 -6.07 -15.76
N LYS A 109 -1.68 -6.77 -14.90
CA LYS A 109 -0.25 -7.04 -15.06
C LYS A 109 0.07 -7.66 -16.42
N SER A 110 -0.64 -8.69 -16.83
CA SER A 110 -0.40 -9.38 -18.10
C SER A 110 -0.60 -8.49 -19.34
N GLU A 111 -1.47 -7.50 -19.26
CA GLU A 111 -1.67 -6.51 -20.31
C GLU A 111 -0.54 -5.47 -20.31
N LEU A 112 -0.21 -4.94 -19.14
CA LEU A 112 0.82 -3.90 -18.95
C LEU A 112 2.23 -4.40 -19.23
N GLU A 113 2.52 -5.66 -18.94
CA GLU A 113 3.80 -6.30 -19.21
C GLU A 113 4.19 -6.36 -20.69
N ARG A 114 3.27 -6.07 -21.57
CA ARG A 114 3.57 -5.87 -22.99
C ARG A 114 4.55 -4.71 -23.20
N TRP A 115 4.46 -3.68 -22.38
CA TRP A 115 5.29 -2.47 -22.50
C TRP A 115 6.20 -2.24 -21.31
N PHE A 116 5.74 -2.57 -20.10
CA PHE A 116 6.41 -2.22 -18.85
C PHE A 116 7.03 -3.45 -18.18
N TYR A 117 8.14 -3.23 -17.49
CA TYR A 117 8.56 -4.10 -16.40
C TYR A 117 7.78 -3.69 -15.15
N THR A 118 6.99 -4.58 -14.60
CA THR A 118 6.09 -4.33 -13.48
C THR A 118 6.49 -5.20 -12.29
N PRO A 119 7.26 -4.68 -11.30
CA PRO A 119 7.71 -5.46 -10.14
C PRO A 119 6.58 -5.59 -9.10
N VAL A 120 5.44 -6.09 -9.52
CA VAL A 120 4.31 -6.39 -8.65
C VAL A 120 3.99 -7.88 -8.71
N VAL A 121 3.48 -8.43 -7.61
CA VAL A 121 3.02 -9.81 -7.55
C VAL A 121 1.74 -10.00 -8.38
N ASP A 122 1.40 -11.23 -8.70
CA ASP A 122 0.16 -11.55 -9.39
C ASP A 122 -1.06 -11.23 -8.51
N PHE A 123 -2.18 -10.91 -9.15
CA PHE A 123 -3.33 -10.32 -8.46
C PHE A 123 -3.94 -11.25 -7.39
N ASP A 124 -4.01 -12.54 -7.66
CA ASP A 124 -4.52 -13.51 -6.69
C ASP A 124 -3.66 -13.57 -5.42
N VAL A 125 -2.34 -13.43 -5.54
CA VAL A 125 -1.43 -13.32 -4.39
C VAL A 125 -1.64 -11.99 -3.67
N LEU A 126 -1.69 -10.87 -4.40
CA LEU A 126 -1.92 -9.55 -3.80
C LEU A 126 -3.25 -9.49 -3.06
N ASP A 127 -4.33 -9.94 -3.71
CA ASP A 127 -5.67 -9.94 -3.14
C ASP A 127 -5.75 -10.81 -1.88
N PHE A 128 -5.11 -11.98 -1.92
CA PHE A 128 -5.05 -12.88 -0.78
C PHE A 128 -4.32 -12.25 0.42
N VAL A 129 -3.11 -11.71 0.22
CA VAL A 129 -2.28 -11.21 1.35
C VAL A 129 -2.75 -9.85 1.89
N THR A 130 -3.48 -9.07 1.09
CA THR A 130 -4.02 -7.78 1.55
C THR A 130 -5.28 -7.94 2.41
N GLN A 131 -5.93 -9.10 2.37
CA GLN A 131 -7.04 -9.42 3.27
C GLN A 131 -6.48 -9.78 4.65
N LYS A 132 -6.83 -8.98 5.66
CA LYS A 132 -6.27 -9.13 7.01
C LYS A 132 -6.55 -10.50 7.64
N GLU A 133 -7.69 -11.11 7.35
CA GLU A 133 -8.02 -12.46 7.80
C GLU A 133 -7.04 -13.50 7.25
N ASN A 134 -6.77 -13.45 5.96
CA ASN A 134 -5.81 -14.34 5.32
C ASN A 134 -4.40 -14.11 5.85
N PHE A 135 -4.01 -12.84 6.05
CA PHE A 135 -2.71 -12.49 6.62
C PHE A 135 -2.50 -13.12 8.01
N TYR A 136 -3.45 -12.99 8.92
CA TYR A 136 -3.32 -13.57 10.26
C TYR A 136 -3.37 -15.10 10.23
N ARG A 137 -4.16 -15.71 9.33
CA ARG A 137 -4.15 -17.16 9.12
C ARG A 137 -2.78 -17.64 8.66
N VAL A 138 -2.15 -16.96 7.70
CA VAL A 138 -0.79 -17.30 7.27
C VAL A 138 0.21 -17.13 8.42
N CYS A 139 0.12 -16.06 9.21
CA CYS A 139 0.98 -15.89 10.38
C CYS A 139 0.88 -17.09 11.33
N GLU A 140 -0.33 -17.59 11.57
CA GLU A 140 -0.56 -18.77 12.42
C GLU A 140 0.04 -20.04 11.80
N GLU A 141 -0.19 -20.27 10.50
CA GLU A 141 0.32 -21.44 9.77
C GLU A 141 1.86 -21.49 9.75
N VAL A 142 2.54 -20.35 9.63
CA VAL A 142 4.00 -20.26 9.59
C VAL A 142 4.65 -19.98 10.95
N GLY A 143 3.85 -19.84 12.02
CA GLY A 143 4.32 -19.60 13.38
C GLY A 143 4.88 -18.21 13.63
N VAL A 144 4.49 -17.20 12.85
CA VAL A 144 4.84 -15.80 13.08
C VAL A 144 3.93 -15.22 14.15
N PRO A 145 4.47 -14.71 15.27
CA PRO A 145 3.65 -14.11 16.32
C PRO A 145 2.96 -12.84 15.85
N TYR A 146 1.70 -12.69 16.24
CA TYR A 146 0.91 -11.47 16.01
C TYR A 146 0.04 -11.20 17.23
N PRO A 147 -0.42 -9.94 17.44
CA PRO A 147 -1.30 -9.62 18.55
C PRO A 147 -2.61 -10.39 18.44
N LYS A 148 -3.10 -10.92 19.57
CA LYS A 148 -4.39 -11.64 19.60
C LYS A 148 -5.45 -10.84 18.87
N THR A 149 -6.12 -11.47 17.92
CA THR A 149 -7.04 -10.81 16.98
C THR A 149 -8.34 -11.58 16.86
N ARG A 150 -9.46 -10.87 16.74
CA ARG A 150 -10.78 -11.41 16.44
C ARG A 150 -11.50 -10.54 15.44
N PHE A 151 -12.28 -11.16 14.58
CA PHE A 151 -13.14 -10.53 13.60
C PHE A 151 -14.59 -10.60 14.08
N LEU A 152 -15.25 -9.45 14.18
CA LEU A 152 -16.64 -9.32 14.54
C LEU A 152 -17.42 -8.97 13.28
N ASP A 153 -18.27 -9.88 12.83
CA ASP A 153 -19.04 -9.73 11.58
C ASP A 153 -20.12 -8.66 11.74
N CYS A 154 -20.01 -7.56 11.00
CA CYS A 154 -21.02 -6.49 11.01
C CYS A 154 -22.22 -6.79 10.11
N SER A 155 -22.09 -7.75 9.18
CA SER A 155 -23.18 -8.17 8.29
C SER A 155 -24.22 -9.05 8.99
N ASP A 156 -23.82 -9.76 10.06
CA ASP A 156 -24.72 -10.59 10.85
C ASP A 156 -25.51 -9.75 11.87
N PRO A 157 -26.83 -9.59 11.69
CA PRO A 157 -27.67 -8.84 12.64
C PRO A 157 -27.66 -9.43 14.05
N SER A 158 -27.38 -10.74 14.20
CA SER A 158 -27.34 -11.44 15.49
C SER A 158 -25.98 -11.35 16.19
N ALA A 159 -24.92 -10.95 15.47
CA ALA A 159 -23.60 -10.86 16.03
C ALA A 159 -23.53 -9.82 17.16
N GLN A 160 -22.80 -10.19 18.20
CA GLN A 160 -22.53 -9.35 19.36
C GLN A 160 -21.04 -9.02 19.42
N ALA A 161 -20.70 -7.94 20.11
CA ALA A 161 -19.32 -7.57 20.38
C ALA A 161 -18.68 -8.56 21.37
N ASP A 162 -18.23 -9.70 20.85
CA ASP A 162 -17.57 -10.75 21.64
C ASP A 162 -16.10 -10.39 21.90
N ASP A 163 -15.80 -10.00 23.12
CA ASP A 163 -14.47 -9.68 23.63
C ASP A 163 -13.89 -10.77 24.56
N ALA A 164 -14.52 -11.94 24.59
CA ALA A 164 -14.11 -13.02 25.50
C ALA A 164 -12.62 -13.38 25.35
N GLY A 165 -11.91 -13.30 26.46
CA GLY A 165 -10.48 -13.60 26.55
C GLY A 165 -9.56 -12.46 26.12
N PHE A 166 -10.07 -11.24 25.87
CA PHE A 166 -9.26 -10.05 25.66
C PHE A 166 -9.10 -9.24 26.95
N THR A 167 -8.02 -8.48 27.02
CA THR A 167 -7.74 -7.54 28.11
C THR A 167 -7.75 -6.13 27.54
N TYR A 168 -8.42 -5.20 28.21
CA TYR A 168 -8.47 -3.80 27.80
C TYR A 168 -7.20 -3.03 28.23
N PRO A 169 -6.76 -2.01 27.49
CA PRO A 169 -7.38 -1.49 26.28
C PRO A 169 -7.24 -2.41 25.06
N LEU A 170 -8.15 -2.29 24.08
CA LEU A 170 -8.11 -2.97 22.80
C LEU A 170 -7.91 -1.97 21.65
N VAL A 171 -7.38 -2.45 20.54
CA VAL A 171 -7.46 -1.76 19.26
C VAL A 171 -8.67 -2.29 18.50
N ALA A 172 -9.55 -1.38 18.02
CA ALA A 172 -10.60 -1.76 17.09
C ALA A 172 -10.43 -0.99 15.76
N LYS A 173 -10.55 -1.70 14.64
CA LYS A 173 -10.36 -1.15 13.30
C LYS A 173 -11.18 -1.91 12.26
N PRO A 174 -11.65 -1.27 11.17
CA PRO A 174 -12.34 -1.97 10.10
C PRO A 174 -11.40 -2.95 9.37
N SER A 175 -11.94 -4.08 8.94
CA SER A 175 -11.20 -5.05 8.12
C SER A 175 -10.93 -4.52 6.71
N ASN A 176 -11.89 -3.81 6.15
CA ASN A 176 -11.86 -3.23 4.80
C ASN A 176 -11.96 -1.70 4.87
N SER A 177 -10.84 -1.03 4.58
CA SER A 177 -10.77 0.43 4.63
C SER A 177 -11.54 1.11 3.48
N ALA A 178 -11.70 0.45 2.34
CA ALA A 178 -12.42 1.00 1.20
C ALA A 178 -13.94 1.01 1.47
N ALA A 179 -14.50 -0.10 1.95
CA ALA A 179 -15.90 -0.16 2.37
C ALA A 179 -16.17 0.80 3.55
N TYR A 180 -15.24 0.87 4.50
CA TYR A 180 -15.35 1.76 5.65
C TYR A 180 -15.36 3.25 5.28
N HIS A 181 -14.77 3.62 4.16
CA HIS A 181 -14.78 5.01 3.69
C HIS A 181 -16.21 5.57 3.59
N TYR A 182 -17.16 4.75 3.16
CA TYR A 182 -18.56 5.13 2.95
C TYR A 182 -19.41 5.01 4.22
N ALA A 183 -18.93 4.35 5.26
CA ALA A 183 -19.64 4.25 6.52
C ALA A 183 -19.69 5.61 7.22
N GLU A 184 -20.87 6.06 7.64
CA GLU A 184 -21.06 7.32 8.38
C GLU A 184 -21.74 7.04 9.71
N PHE A 185 -21.10 7.41 10.80
CA PHE A 185 -21.63 7.30 12.15
C PHE A 185 -20.93 8.28 13.13
N PRO A 186 -21.56 8.64 14.26
CA PRO A 186 -20.97 9.56 15.23
C PRO A 186 -19.66 9.02 15.82
N GLY A 187 -18.61 9.84 15.78
CA GLY A 187 -17.32 9.49 16.35
C GLY A 187 -16.48 8.53 15.50
N LYS A 188 -16.78 8.40 14.19
CA LYS A 188 -15.98 7.62 13.23
C LYS A 188 -14.50 7.96 13.32
N LYS A 189 -13.66 6.92 13.44
CA LYS A 189 -12.19 7.00 13.42
C LYS A 189 -11.65 5.86 12.59
N LYS A 190 -10.44 6.03 12.05
CA LYS A 190 -9.72 4.94 11.36
C LYS A 190 -9.34 3.80 12.32
N ILE A 191 -8.94 4.16 13.53
CA ILE A 191 -8.54 3.24 14.60
C ILE A 191 -9.16 3.75 15.90
N PHE A 192 -9.71 2.84 16.69
CA PHE A 192 -10.23 3.10 18.03
C PHE A 192 -9.30 2.43 19.06
N ILE A 193 -8.91 3.17 20.07
CA ILE A 193 -8.42 2.58 21.33
C ILE A 193 -9.63 2.47 22.23
N VAL A 194 -9.98 1.26 22.60
CA VAL A 194 -11.21 0.91 23.31
C VAL A 194 -10.84 0.54 24.74
N GLU A 195 -11.36 1.27 25.70
CA GLU A 195 -11.01 1.13 27.12
C GLU A 195 -11.95 0.19 27.89
N THR A 196 -13.16 -0.02 27.38
CA THR A 196 -14.20 -0.78 28.09
C THR A 196 -15.06 -1.63 27.16
N PRO A 197 -15.67 -2.74 27.66
CA PRO A 197 -16.64 -3.53 26.90
C PRO A 197 -17.85 -2.72 26.41
N ASP A 198 -18.30 -1.74 27.17
CA ASP A 198 -19.42 -0.88 26.78
C ASP A 198 -19.07 0.01 25.59
N GLU A 199 -17.85 0.50 25.55
CA GLU A 199 -17.35 1.28 24.42
C GLU A 199 -17.23 0.41 23.16
N LEU A 200 -16.72 -0.83 23.28
CA LEU A 200 -16.67 -1.77 22.18
C LEU A 200 -18.07 -2.03 21.61
N ARG A 201 -19.04 -2.34 22.48
CA ARG A 201 -20.42 -2.59 22.06
C ARG A 201 -20.99 -1.38 21.32
N ARG A 202 -20.80 -0.19 21.85
CA ARG A 202 -21.28 1.05 21.21
C ARG A 202 -20.68 1.22 19.80
N ILE A 203 -19.37 1.06 19.63
CA ILE A 203 -18.69 1.18 18.33
C ILE A 203 -19.22 0.13 17.35
N PHE A 204 -19.33 -1.12 17.77
CA PHE A 204 -19.80 -2.22 16.96
C PHE A 204 -21.27 -2.02 16.53
N ASP A 205 -22.14 -1.60 17.44
CA ASP A 205 -23.54 -1.32 17.15
C ASP A 205 -23.73 -0.14 16.19
N GLU A 206 -22.94 0.93 16.35
CA GLU A 206 -22.98 2.06 15.42
C GLU A 206 -22.49 1.65 14.02
N LEU A 207 -21.47 0.81 13.96
CA LEU A 207 -20.94 0.31 12.70
C LEU A 207 -21.96 -0.59 11.99
N LYS A 208 -22.64 -1.49 12.71
CA LYS A 208 -23.73 -2.33 12.16
C LYS A 208 -24.92 -1.53 11.66
N ARG A 209 -25.20 -0.33 12.22
CA ARG A 209 -26.27 0.57 11.74
C ARG A 209 -25.86 1.36 10.51
N SER A 210 -24.59 1.44 10.21
CA SER A 210 -24.08 2.09 9.00
C SER A 210 -24.22 1.21 7.76
N CYS A 211 -23.71 1.64 6.64
CA CYS A 211 -23.64 0.81 5.42
C CYS A 211 -22.46 -0.17 5.39
N TYR A 212 -21.73 -0.33 6.50
CA TYR A 212 -20.57 -1.20 6.59
C TYR A 212 -21.01 -2.64 6.92
N ASP A 213 -20.78 -3.54 5.99
CA ASP A 213 -21.21 -4.95 6.02
C ASP A 213 -20.03 -5.95 6.12
N GLU A 214 -18.85 -5.44 6.42
CA GLU A 214 -17.64 -6.25 6.61
C GLU A 214 -17.37 -6.47 8.11
N SER A 215 -16.17 -6.93 8.47
CA SER A 215 -15.82 -7.19 9.87
C SER A 215 -15.19 -5.99 10.59
N LEU A 216 -15.54 -5.80 11.86
CA LEU A 216 -14.73 -5.02 12.80
C LEU A 216 -13.67 -5.93 13.41
N ILE A 217 -12.41 -5.59 13.23
CA ILE A 217 -11.29 -6.30 13.87
C ILE A 217 -11.11 -5.72 15.27
N ILE A 218 -11.12 -6.58 16.28
CA ILE A 218 -10.60 -6.26 17.61
C ILE A 218 -9.26 -6.96 17.81
N GLN A 219 -8.33 -6.24 18.42
CA GLN A 219 -6.95 -6.71 18.56
C GLN A 219 -6.40 -6.29 19.91
N GLU A 220 -5.56 -7.14 20.48
CA GLU A 220 -4.81 -6.82 21.69
C GLU A 220 -3.95 -5.56 21.47
N PHE A 221 -4.01 -4.65 22.43
CA PHE A 221 -3.19 -3.45 22.40
C PHE A 221 -1.74 -3.81 22.75
N VAL A 222 -0.83 -3.59 21.82
CA VAL A 222 0.60 -3.71 22.07
C VAL A 222 1.11 -2.39 22.66
N PRO A 223 1.56 -2.37 23.92
CA PRO A 223 2.00 -1.13 24.56
C PRO A 223 3.30 -0.62 23.95
N GLY A 224 3.47 0.70 23.97
CA GLY A 224 4.65 1.40 23.48
C GLY A 224 4.26 2.65 22.70
N GLY A 225 5.19 3.57 22.54
CA GLY A 225 5.09 4.73 21.67
C GLY A 225 5.83 4.49 20.35
N ASP A 226 5.92 5.53 19.53
CA ASP A 226 6.56 5.51 18.19
C ASP A 226 7.95 4.85 18.23
N SER A 227 8.73 5.14 19.27
CA SER A 227 10.08 4.60 19.45
C SER A 227 10.15 3.09 19.75
N HIS A 228 9.03 2.38 19.81
CA HIS A 228 8.97 0.93 19.94
C HIS A 228 8.56 0.25 18.64
N MET A 229 8.37 1.02 17.58
CA MET A 229 7.95 0.51 16.29
C MET A 229 9.15 0.28 15.36
N TYR A 230 9.12 -0.83 14.65
CA TYR A 230 10.07 -1.19 13.62
C TYR A 230 9.35 -1.46 12.32
N ALA A 231 9.96 -1.05 11.22
CA ALA A 231 9.48 -1.36 9.87
C ALA A 231 10.52 -2.21 9.16
N ILE A 232 10.09 -3.37 8.65
CA ILE A 232 10.95 -4.25 7.86
C ILE A 232 10.45 -4.21 6.42
N TYR A 233 11.34 -3.88 5.49
CA TYR A 233 11.09 -3.91 4.06
C TYR A 233 11.88 -5.03 3.43
N LEU A 234 11.19 -5.84 2.65
CA LEU A 234 11.77 -6.99 1.96
C LEU A 234 11.48 -6.88 0.46
N TYR A 235 12.41 -7.29 -0.36
CA TYR A 235 12.18 -7.52 -1.77
C TYR A 235 12.57 -8.96 -2.12
N ALA A 236 11.60 -9.69 -2.63
CA ALA A 236 11.80 -11.04 -3.16
C ALA A 236 11.83 -10.99 -4.69
N ASP A 237 12.73 -11.75 -5.29
CA ASP A 237 12.84 -11.87 -6.74
C ASP A 237 11.77 -12.82 -7.32
N ALA A 238 11.84 -13.06 -8.62
CA ALA A 238 10.90 -13.96 -9.31
C ALA A 238 10.98 -15.44 -8.86
N ASN A 239 12.03 -15.83 -8.15
CA ASN A 239 12.20 -17.16 -7.56
C ASN A 239 11.71 -17.24 -6.11
N SER A 240 11.16 -16.15 -5.59
CA SER A 240 10.79 -15.98 -4.17
C SER A 240 11.99 -15.91 -3.22
N ASP A 241 13.19 -15.66 -3.72
CA ASP A 241 14.37 -15.43 -2.90
C ASP A 241 14.39 -13.99 -2.39
N VAL A 242 14.56 -13.80 -1.09
CA VAL A 242 14.71 -12.45 -0.51
C VAL A 242 16.11 -11.93 -0.83
N VAL A 243 16.18 -11.03 -1.80
CA VAL A 243 17.45 -10.47 -2.31
C VAL A 243 17.79 -9.09 -1.73
N PHE A 244 16.83 -8.47 -1.04
CA PHE A 244 17.02 -7.22 -0.32
C PHE A 244 16.18 -7.19 0.95
N SER A 245 16.77 -6.71 2.04
CA SER A 245 16.06 -6.44 3.28
C SER A 245 16.64 -5.23 4.00
N VAL A 246 15.76 -4.45 4.63
CA VAL A 246 16.16 -3.38 5.52
C VAL A 246 15.22 -3.32 6.71
N CYS A 247 15.77 -3.22 7.90
CA CYS A 247 15.05 -2.92 9.11
C CYS A 247 15.26 -1.45 9.48
N GLY A 248 14.19 -0.78 9.84
CA GLY A 248 14.22 0.59 10.28
C GLY A 248 13.48 0.79 11.59
N HIS A 249 14.09 1.53 12.48
CA HIS A 249 13.49 1.97 13.73
C HIS A 249 12.67 3.24 13.48
N VAL A 250 11.41 3.25 13.86
CA VAL A 250 10.53 4.40 13.68
C VAL A 250 10.86 5.44 14.75
N GLY A 251 11.32 6.60 14.29
CA GLY A 251 11.60 7.74 15.17
C GLY A 251 10.39 8.67 15.35
N LEU A 252 9.48 8.66 14.38
CA LEU A 252 8.27 9.49 14.39
C LEU A 252 7.20 8.86 13.49
N GLU A 253 5.97 8.78 14.01
CA GLU A 253 4.77 8.41 13.28
C GLU A 253 3.95 9.65 12.87
N ASP A 254 3.11 9.51 11.86
CA ASP A 254 2.18 10.57 11.47
C ASP A 254 0.95 10.55 12.38
N HIS A 255 0.83 11.57 13.23
CA HIS A 255 -0.27 11.69 14.19
C HIS A 255 -1.53 12.37 13.63
N HIS A 256 -1.59 12.67 12.33
CA HIS A 256 -2.83 13.16 11.73
C HIS A 256 -3.89 12.04 11.71
N PRO A 257 -5.15 12.33 12.04
CA PRO A 257 -6.20 11.30 12.20
C PRO A 257 -6.37 10.36 11.00
N GLY A 258 -6.08 10.81 9.78
CA GLY A 258 -6.15 10.00 8.55
C GLY A 258 -4.89 9.23 8.21
N ALA A 259 -3.78 9.51 8.88
CA ALA A 259 -2.45 8.99 8.55
C ALA A 259 -1.81 8.15 9.68
N ILE A 260 -2.49 7.99 10.81
CA ILE A 260 -2.04 7.15 11.93
C ILE A 260 -1.64 5.75 11.43
N GLY A 261 -0.47 5.28 11.84
CA GLY A 261 0.13 4.02 11.39
C GLY A 261 1.14 4.18 10.24
N ASN A 262 1.39 5.41 9.78
CA ASN A 262 2.42 5.69 8.78
C ASN A 262 3.65 6.31 9.44
N ALA A 263 4.81 5.71 9.26
CA ALA A 263 6.06 6.29 9.74
C ALA A 263 6.47 7.50 8.89
N VAL A 264 6.80 8.60 9.54
CA VAL A 264 7.31 9.85 8.92
C VAL A 264 8.84 9.87 8.91
N ALA A 265 9.45 9.35 9.96
CA ALA A 265 10.89 9.26 10.07
C ALA A 265 11.29 7.84 10.51
N ILE A 266 12.12 7.20 9.71
CA ILE A 266 12.66 5.86 9.97
C ILE A 266 14.19 5.97 9.90
N VAL A 267 14.86 5.43 10.91
CA VAL A 267 16.32 5.34 10.94
C VAL A 267 16.73 3.88 10.69
N PRO A 268 17.57 3.61 9.68
CA PRO A 268 18.07 2.26 9.48
C PRO A 268 18.78 1.74 10.74
N GLU A 269 18.41 0.55 11.18
CA GLU A 269 19.03 -0.10 12.34
C GLU A 269 19.62 -1.44 11.89
N PRO A 270 20.93 -1.50 11.62
CA PRO A 270 21.59 -2.74 11.28
C PRO A 270 21.59 -3.67 12.50
N ASN A 271 21.13 -4.89 12.33
CA ASN A 271 21.04 -5.97 13.35
C ASN A 271 19.84 -5.88 14.31
N ALA A 272 18.74 -5.21 13.94
CA ALA A 272 17.49 -5.34 14.69
C ALA A 272 16.77 -6.64 14.33
#